data_845eb88c3c156361edc628b4aed9eb2e
#
_entry.id   845eb88c3c156361edc628b4aed9eb2e
#
_cell.length_a   1.000
_cell.length_b   1.000
_cell.length_c   1.000
_cell.angle_alpha   90.00
_cell.angle_beta   90.00
_cell.angle_gamma   90.00
#
_symmetry.space_group_name_H-M   'P 1'
#
loop_
_entity.id
_entity.type
_entity.pdbx_description
1 polymer ?
#
loop_
_entity_poly.entity_id
_entity_poly.type
_entity_poly.pdbx_seq_one_letter_code
_entity_poly.pdbx_strand_id
1 'polypeptide(L)'
;MVTPFALMLEGDVRTPEQWRGIFRKADGTDFFAVLVEKAALKKAGQKTNLFRLDFVGIIAFDQTSVVCMPKIYDTSTSASDADNLSKIVRCIQRYQQRVRSGVRSSDTLDGESLFDDAGPMLNVFIALMAWTRDHGIHRTEATTISDAHSSINWPYTFDNATAIHLRTGPVYTDLYGFADTEFESRLGLIQSIALLELHATFGLVAELWASKFDPVLQQCAQVRRDSQFLPFHQEDMREAILDAELHTTRDHDRELVNLLRQWFDTKGDFNKGMRLFGVNAFHTIWEDMCSVALGAEHSAEQHSRVASQAQHLIGARTIELSGQRPDQLLLEGDRVWIVDAKWYRASHDEFPSLPDVVKQIMYGLTVTSDYTVAANCFLLPILGATVGLTRLGDTKMFFNGLADPRFPTVDIIGADWNAILERYLSNSESSSISSRLKAMFP
;
A
#
# COMPACT_ATOMS: atom_id res chain seq x y z
N MET A 1 9.00 7.16 -23.81
CA MET A 1 7.70 6.51 -24.14
C MET A 1 7.10 6.12 -22.82
N VAL A 2 6.01 6.78 -22.42
CA VAL A 2 5.26 6.42 -21.20
C VAL A 2 4.64 5.06 -21.48
N THR A 3 4.96 4.06 -20.68
CA THR A 3 4.36 2.74 -20.78
C THR A 3 2.87 2.89 -20.51
N PRO A 4 1.95 2.40 -21.34
CA PRO A 4 0.54 2.52 -21.07
C PRO A 4 0.21 1.69 -19.84
N PHE A 5 -0.09 2.35 -18.74
CA PHE A 5 -0.68 1.70 -17.58
C PHE A 5 -2.20 1.64 -17.74
N ALA A 6 -2.81 0.62 -17.20
CA ALA A 6 -4.25 0.52 -17.11
C ALA A 6 -4.68 0.75 -15.67
N LEU A 7 -5.56 1.73 -15.47
CA LEU A 7 -6.28 1.92 -14.23
C LEU A 7 -7.60 1.14 -14.33
N MET A 8 -7.90 0.34 -13.33
CA MET A 8 -9.12 -0.47 -13.24
C MET A 8 -9.78 -0.28 -11.89
N LEU A 9 -11.07 -0.55 -11.83
CA LEU A 9 -11.80 -0.52 -10.57
C LEU A 9 -12.15 -1.95 -10.12
N GLU A 10 -12.05 -2.17 -8.83
CA GLU A 10 -12.70 -3.32 -8.20
C GLU A 10 -14.17 -3.35 -8.60
N GLY A 11 -14.66 -4.50 -9.03
CA GLY A 11 -16.03 -4.65 -9.52
C GLY A 11 -16.18 -4.55 -11.03
N ASP A 12 -15.15 -4.12 -11.79
CA ASP A 12 -15.20 -4.12 -13.26
C ASP A 12 -15.53 -5.50 -13.81
N VAL A 13 -16.49 -5.55 -14.74
CA VAL A 13 -16.98 -6.79 -15.33
C VAL A 13 -16.70 -6.80 -16.82
N ARG A 14 -16.00 -7.86 -17.31
CA ARG A 14 -15.61 -8.00 -18.71
C ARG A 14 -15.66 -9.45 -19.18
N THR A 15 -15.61 -9.67 -20.50
CA THR A 15 -15.46 -11.00 -21.07
C THR A 15 -14.03 -11.53 -20.88
N PRO A 16 -13.81 -12.86 -20.95
CA PRO A 16 -12.47 -13.44 -20.90
C PRO A 16 -11.51 -12.86 -21.94
N GLU A 17 -12.03 -12.59 -23.16
CA GLU A 17 -11.21 -12.04 -24.26
C GLU A 17 -10.74 -10.62 -23.94
N GLN A 18 -11.59 -9.80 -23.36
CA GLN A 18 -11.23 -8.44 -22.92
C GLN A 18 -10.19 -8.49 -21.80
N TRP A 19 -10.35 -9.39 -20.82
CA TRP A 19 -9.36 -9.59 -19.76
C TRP A 19 -8.02 -10.09 -20.28
N ARG A 20 -8.01 -11.07 -21.21
CA ARG A 20 -6.79 -11.53 -21.87
C ARG A 20 -6.09 -10.43 -22.64
N GLY A 21 -6.84 -9.52 -23.26
CA GLY A 21 -6.28 -8.35 -23.95
C GLY A 21 -5.53 -7.40 -23.03
N ILE A 22 -5.98 -7.25 -21.79
CA ILE A 22 -5.35 -6.37 -20.80
C ILE A 22 -4.11 -7.03 -20.17
N PHE A 23 -4.22 -8.29 -19.79
CA PHE A 23 -3.18 -9.02 -19.06
C PHE A 23 -2.36 -9.93 -19.99
N ARG A 24 -1.89 -9.38 -21.12
CA ARG A 24 -1.08 -10.08 -22.11
C ARG A 24 0.32 -9.49 -22.21
N LYS A 25 1.33 -10.34 -22.23
CA LYS A 25 2.71 -9.98 -22.54
C LYS A 25 2.92 -9.67 -24.02
N ALA A 26 4.03 -9.01 -24.32
CA ALA A 26 4.47 -8.75 -25.68
C ALA A 26 4.70 -10.04 -26.49
N ASP A 27 5.09 -11.14 -25.85
CA ASP A 27 5.27 -12.47 -26.47
C ASP A 27 3.95 -13.21 -26.73
N GLY A 28 2.81 -12.64 -26.36
CA GLY A 28 1.48 -13.22 -26.54
C GLY A 28 0.97 -14.05 -25.37
N THR A 29 1.79 -14.32 -24.36
CA THR A 29 1.37 -15.02 -23.11
C THR A 29 0.34 -14.18 -22.38
N ASP A 30 -0.79 -14.77 -21.99
CA ASP A 30 -1.79 -14.10 -21.16
C ASP A 30 -1.85 -14.70 -19.74
N PHE A 31 -2.28 -13.87 -18.78
CA PHE A 31 -2.36 -14.23 -17.38
C PHE A 31 -3.78 -14.44 -16.87
N PHE A 32 -4.77 -14.48 -17.73
CA PHE A 32 -6.18 -14.63 -17.33
C PHE A 32 -6.41 -15.84 -16.42
N ALA A 33 -5.88 -17.00 -16.79
CA ALA A 33 -6.04 -18.23 -16.00
C ALA A 33 -5.41 -18.10 -14.60
N VAL A 34 -4.24 -17.48 -14.52
CA VAL A 34 -3.54 -17.24 -13.24
C VAL A 34 -4.31 -16.28 -12.35
N LEU A 35 -4.93 -15.23 -12.92
CA LEU A 35 -5.76 -14.29 -12.15
C LEU A 35 -7.04 -14.94 -11.64
N VAL A 36 -7.63 -15.86 -12.39
CA VAL A 36 -8.79 -16.67 -11.94
C VAL A 36 -8.37 -17.63 -10.83
N GLU A 37 -7.25 -18.32 -10.96
CA GLU A 37 -6.69 -19.22 -9.94
C GLU A 37 -6.39 -18.48 -8.64
N LYS A 38 -5.78 -17.29 -8.73
CA LYS A 38 -5.50 -16.41 -7.58
C LYS A 38 -6.76 -15.67 -7.06
N ALA A 39 -7.95 -15.96 -7.57
CA ALA A 39 -9.20 -15.31 -7.21
C ALA A 39 -9.22 -13.76 -7.36
N ALA A 40 -8.27 -13.20 -8.11
CA ALA A 40 -8.30 -11.79 -8.49
C ALA A 40 -9.39 -11.48 -9.53
N LEU A 41 -9.74 -12.48 -10.35
CA LEU A 41 -10.88 -12.46 -11.25
C LEU A 41 -11.87 -13.55 -10.82
N LYS A 42 -13.12 -13.19 -10.53
CA LYS A 42 -14.19 -14.11 -10.17
C LYS A 42 -15.32 -14.08 -11.19
N LYS A 43 -15.96 -15.20 -11.42
CA LYS A 43 -17.11 -15.28 -12.34
C LYS A 43 -18.25 -14.39 -11.86
N ALA A 44 -18.75 -13.51 -12.71
CA ALA A 44 -19.77 -12.50 -12.38
C ALA A 44 -21.21 -13.05 -12.34
N GLY A 45 -21.36 -14.35 -12.07
CA GLY A 45 -22.65 -15.04 -11.96
C GLY A 45 -22.59 -16.46 -12.56
N GLN A 46 -23.48 -17.32 -12.11
CA GLN A 46 -23.44 -18.75 -12.50
C GLN A 46 -23.75 -18.99 -13.98
N LYS A 47 -24.53 -18.10 -14.63
CA LYS A 47 -25.00 -18.27 -16.00
C LYS A 47 -24.33 -17.35 -17.03
N THR A 48 -23.39 -16.50 -16.59
CA THR A 48 -22.72 -15.53 -17.46
C THR A 48 -21.30 -15.96 -17.81
N ASN A 49 -20.85 -15.65 -19.04
CA ASN A 49 -19.44 -15.79 -19.40
C ASN A 49 -18.69 -14.47 -19.14
N LEU A 50 -18.97 -13.85 -17.98
CA LEU A 50 -18.34 -12.60 -17.55
C LEU A 50 -17.53 -12.83 -16.28
N PHE A 51 -16.42 -12.10 -16.16
CA PHE A 51 -15.57 -12.12 -14.98
C PHE A 51 -15.48 -10.73 -14.40
N ARG A 52 -15.57 -10.67 -13.08
CA ARG A 52 -15.46 -9.45 -12.28
C ARG A 52 -14.06 -9.37 -11.66
N LEU A 53 -13.47 -8.20 -11.69
CA LEU A 53 -12.26 -7.91 -10.93
C LEU A 53 -12.60 -7.81 -9.44
N ASP A 54 -12.02 -8.70 -8.65
CA ASP A 54 -12.23 -8.79 -7.21
C ASP A 54 -10.88 -8.62 -6.49
N PHE A 55 -10.14 -7.60 -6.91
CA PHE A 55 -8.78 -7.32 -6.45
C PHE A 55 -8.53 -5.82 -6.38
N VAL A 56 -7.86 -5.39 -5.32
CA VAL A 56 -7.36 -4.02 -5.13
C VAL A 56 -5.85 -4.07 -4.87
N GLY A 57 -5.10 -3.32 -5.65
CA GLY A 57 -3.64 -3.31 -5.57
C GLY A 57 -2.96 -3.15 -6.92
N ILE A 58 -1.79 -3.75 -7.07
CA ILE A 58 -0.94 -3.68 -8.26
C ILE A 58 -0.73 -5.07 -8.82
N ILE A 59 -0.96 -5.23 -10.11
CA ILE A 59 -0.65 -6.44 -10.89
C ILE A 59 0.48 -6.07 -11.84
N ALA A 60 1.69 -6.58 -11.57
CA ALA A 60 2.89 -6.29 -12.35
C ALA A 60 3.28 -7.50 -13.21
N PHE A 61 3.61 -7.26 -14.49
CA PHE A 61 4.09 -8.26 -15.44
C PHE A 61 4.84 -7.57 -16.58
N ASP A 62 5.95 -8.15 -17.00
CA ASP A 62 6.71 -7.74 -18.20
C ASP A 62 6.95 -6.21 -18.31
N GLN A 63 7.49 -5.58 -17.28
CA GLN A 63 7.73 -4.13 -17.22
C GLN A 63 6.44 -3.27 -17.38
N THR A 64 5.30 -3.85 -17.12
CA THR A 64 3.99 -3.19 -17.17
C THR A 64 3.29 -3.42 -15.85
N SER A 65 2.48 -2.47 -15.42
CA SER A 65 1.60 -2.67 -14.27
C SER A 65 0.17 -2.24 -14.58
N VAL A 66 -0.76 -2.98 -13.98
CA VAL A 66 -2.17 -2.62 -13.90
C VAL A 66 -2.50 -2.26 -12.46
N VAL A 67 -3.05 -1.09 -12.27
CA VAL A 67 -3.49 -0.62 -10.96
C VAL A 67 -4.96 -0.88 -10.80
N CYS A 68 -5.33 -1.59 -9.75
CA CYS A 68 -6.69 -1.92 -9.40
C CYS A 68 -7.09 -1.10 -8.17
N MET A 69 -7.94 -0.10 -8.36
CA MET A 69 -8.42 0.79 -7.31
C MET A 69 -9.68 0.25 -6.65
N PRO A 70 -9.93 0.59 -5.37
CA PRO A 70 -11.20 0.31 -4.72
C PRO A 70 -12.39 0.86 -5.52
N LYS A 71 -13.49 0.12 -5.54
CA LYS A 71 -14.70 0.48 -6.29
C LYS A 71 -15.35 1.80 -5.88
N ILE A 72 -14.98 2.37 -4.74
CA ILE A 72 -15.49 3.67 -4.27
C ILE A 72 -15.01 4.84 -5.14
N TYR A 73 -13.90 4.69 -5.83
CA TYR A 73 -13.36 5.72 -6.71
C TYR A 73 -14.10 5.78 -8.04
N ASP A 74 -14.08 6.96 -8.68
CA ASP A 74 -14.59 7.17 -10.03
C ASP A 74 -13.41 7.38 -10.99
N THR A 75 -13.41 6.70 -12.11
CA THR A 75 -12.36 6.82 -13.15
C THR A 75 -12.35 8.16 -13.88
N SER A 76 -13.35 9.01 -13.65
CA SER A 76 -13.46 10.31 -14.34
C SER A 76 -12.56 11.43 -13.77
N THR A 77 -11.87 11.20 -12.63
CA THR A 77 -11.09 12.22 -11.92
C THR A 77 -9.58 11.97 -12.02
N SER A 78 -8.97 12.37 -13.12
CA SER A 78 -7.57 12.07 -13.46
C SER A 78 -6.48 12.78 -12.63
N ALA A 79 -6.76 13.85 -11.92
CA ALA A 79 -5.74 14.61 -11.17
C ALA A 79 -5.56 14.14 -9.72
N SER A 80 -6.52 13.39 -9.19
CA SER A 80 -6.53 12.87 -7.80
C SER A 80 -6.04 11.42 -7.71
N ASP A 81 -5.90 10.73 -8.84
CA ASP A 81 -5.67 9.28 -8.86
C ASP A 81 -4.32 8.90 -8.25
N ALA A 82 -3.34 9.76 -8.45
CA ALA A 82 -1.99 9.60 -7.99
C ALA A 82 -1.86 9.56 -6.45
N ASP A 83 -2.37 10.57 -5.78
CA ASP A 83 -2.33 10.65 -4.32
C ASP A 83 -3.17 9.52 -3.69
N ASN A 84 -4.33 9.23 -4.27
CA ASN A 84 -5.21 8.16 -3.83
C ASN A 84 -4.54 6.78 -3.91
N LEU A 85 -3.85 6.46 -5.00
CA LEU A 85 -3.15 5.18 -5.10
C LEU A 85 -2.04 5.06 -4.05
N SER A 86 -1.24 6.11 -3.82
CA SER A 86 -0.23 6.11 -2.76
C SER A 86 -0.86 5.78 -1.40
N LYS A 87 -1.99 6.41 -1.08
CA LYS A 87 -2.73 6.13 0.15
C LYS A 87 -3.24 4.69 0.19
N ILE A 88 -3.73 4.13 -0.92
CA ILE A 88 -4.19 2.74 -1.00
C ILE A 88 -3.04 1.76 -0.80
N VAL A 89 -1.89 1.97 -1.45
CA VAL A 89 -0.69 1.14 -1.25
C VAL A 89 -0.28 1.13 0.22
N ARG A 90 -0.18 2.31 0.85
CA ARG A 90 0.14 2.44 2.28
C ARG A 90 -0.92 1.79 3.18
N CYS A 91 -2.19 1.88 2.80
CA CYS A 91 -3.29 1.23 3.51
C CYS A 91 -3.15 -0.31 3.48
N ILE A 92 -2.86 -0.89 2.30
CA ILE A 92 -2.62 -2.32 2.14
C ILE A 92 -1.38 -2.75 2.95
N GLN A 93 -0.27 -2.01 2.87
CA GLN A 93 0.95 -2.30 3.65
C GLN A 93 0.68 -2.31 5.16
N ARG A 94 -0.06 -1.31 5.65
CA ARG A 94 -0.44 -1.24 7.06
C ARG A 94 -1.31 -2.43 7.48
N TYR A 95 -2.32 -2.77 6.67
CA TYR A 95 -3.15 -3.95 6.92
C TYR A 95 -2.30 -5.22 7.00
N GLN A 96 -1.38 -5.43 6.05
CA GLN A 96 -0.44 -6.55 6.07
C GLN A 96 0.40 -6.60 7.35
N GLN A 97 0.90 -5.45 7.80
CA GLN A 97 1.66 -5.36 9.06
C GLN A 97 0.81 -5.73 10.28
N ARG A 98 -0.44 -5.28 10.35
CA ARG A 98 -1.37 -5.58 11.44
C ARG A 98 -1.75 -7.06 11.49
N VAL A 99 -1.95 -7.70 10.35
CA VAL A 99 -2.16 -9.15 10.23
C VAL A 99 -0.92 -9.92 10.71
N ARG A 100 0.26 -9.56 10.24
CA ARG A 100 1.52 -10.22 10.64
C ARG A 100 1.85 -10.05 12.13
N SER A 101 1.49 -8.93 12.72
CA SER A 101 1.69 -8.67 14.16
C SER A 101 0.66 -9.36 15.07
N GLY A 102 -0.32 -10.05 14.49
CA GLY A 102 -1.38 -10.73 15.25
C GLY A 102 -2.38 -9.80 15.94
N VAL A 103 -2.34 -8.50 15.63
CA VAL A 103 -3.33 -7.52 16.12
C VAL A 103 -4.71 -7.82 15.54
N ARG A 104 -4.75 -8.38 14.30
CA ARG A 104 -5.96 -8.89 13.69
C ARG A 104 -5.87 -10.41 13.56
N SER A 105 -6.91 -11.12 14.01
CA SER A 105 -6.99 -12.57 13.92
C SER A 105 -7.06 -13.00 12.45
N SER A 106 -6.27 -14.00 12.06
CA SER A 106 -6.33 -14.64 10.75
C SER A 106 -7.59 -15.48 10.55
N ASP A 107 -8.41 -15.67 11.59
CA ASP A 107 -9.62 -16.51 11.56
C ASP A 107 -10.75 -15.96 10.67
N THR A 108 -10.60 -14.69 10.21
CA THR A 108 -11.51 -14.08 9.23
C THR A 108 -11.10 -14.35 7.77
N LEU A 109 -10.00 -15.07 7.53
CA LEU A 109 -9.39 -15.27 6.21
C LEU A 109 -9.93 -16.50 5.45
N ASP A 110 -11.14 -17.00 5.75
CA ASP A 110 -11.76 -18.06 4.95
C ASP A 110 -12.00 -17.59 3.50
N GLY A 111 -11.04 -17.91 2.62
CA GLY A 111 -11.09 -17.62 1.18
C GLY A 111 -10.51 -16.25 0.77
N GLU A 112 -9.93 -15.48 1.68
CA GLU A 112 -9.27 -14.22 1.40
C GLU A 112 -7.77 -14.43 1.16
N SER A 113 -7.26 -13.89 0.08
CA SER A 113 -5.84 -13.97 -0.24
C SER A 113 -5.19 -12.59 -0.16
N LEU A 114 -4.19 -12.52 0.68
CA LEU A 114 -3.29 -11.39 0.75
C LEU A 114 -2.10 -11.69 -0.17
N PHE A 115 -1.89 -10.84 -1.16
CA PHE A 115 -0.82 -11.00 -2.13
C PHE A 115 0.33 -10.03 -1.83
N ASP A 116 1.53 -10.57 -1.70
CA ASP A 116 2.74 -9.81 -1.44
C ASP A 116 3.90 -10.20 -2.38
N ASP A 117 3.58 -10.85 -3.49
CA ASP A 117 4.60 -11.31 -4.43
C ASP A 117 5.43 -10.16 -5.06
N ALA A 118 4.80 -8.98 -5.22
CA ALA A 118 5.45 -7.77 -5.71
C ALA A 118 5.91 -6.83 -4.58
N GLY A 119 5.50 -7.07 -3.34
CA GLY A 119 5.75 -6.20 -2.20
C GLY A 119 7.22 -5.96 -1.88
N PRO A 120 8.08 -6.99 -1.84
CA PRO A 120 9.50 -6.79 -1.61
C PRO A 120 10.13 -5.83 -2.64
N MET A 121 9.83 -6.00 -3.92
CA MET A 121 10.37 -5.15 -4.98
C MET A 121 9.79 -3.73 -4.95
N LEU A 122 8.50 -3.60 -4.65
CA LEU A 122 7.85 -2.30 -4.45
C LEU A 122 8.46 -1.55 -3.26
N ASN A 123 8.73 -2.23 -2.15
CA ASN A 123 9.37 -1.63 -0.97
C ASN A 123 10.80 -1.16 -1.28
N VAL A 124 11.57 -1.96 -2.02
CA VAL A 124 12.90 -1.55 -2.50
C VAL A 124 12.81 -0.31 -3.39
N PHE A 125 11.83 -0.27 -4.30
CA PHE A 125 11.63 0.88 -5.16
C PHE A 125 11.34 2.16 -4.37
N ILE A 126 10.41 2.09 -3.42
CA ILE A 126 10.05 3.21 -2.56
C ILE A 126 11.25 3.70 -1.74
N ALA A 127 11.98 2.78 -1.12
CA ALA A 127 13.15 3.09 -0.30
C ALA A 127 14.29 3.68 -1.16
N LEU A 128 14.55 3.10 -2.34
CA LEU A 128 15.59 3.58 -3.24
C LEU A 128 15.27 4.97 -3.80
N MET A 129 14.00 5.25 -4.10
CA MET A 129 13.54 6.59 -4.47
C MET A 129 13.75 7.60 -3.35
N ALA A 130 13.36 7.25 -2.12
CA ALA A 130 13.54 8.11 -0.95
C ALA A 130 15.03 8.41 -0.71
N TRP A 131 15.86 7.37 -0.74
CA TRP A 131 17.32 7.51 -0.61
C TRP A 131 17.89 8.44 -1.69
N THR A 132 17.49 8.22 -2.96
CA THR A 132 18.01 9.02 -4.08
C THR A 132 17.53 10.48 -4.01
N ARG A 133 16.34 10.73 -3.52
CA ARG A 133 15.85 12.10 -3.29
C ARG A 133 16.69 12.83 -2.25
N ASP A 134 17.08 12.12 -1.20
CA ASP A 134 17.75 12.73 -0.05
C ASP A 134 19.28 12.83 -0.26
N HIS A 135 19.89 11.96 -1.08
CA HIS A 135 21.35 11.86 -1.27
C HIS A 135 21.81 12.03 -2.74
N GLY A 136 20.89 12.00 -3.70
CA GLY A 136 21.22 12.03 -5.14
C GLY A 136 21.68 10.67 -5.70
N ILE A 137 22.33 10.69 -6.87
CA ILE A 137 22.97 9.50 -7.44
C ILE A 137 24.34 9.36 -6.79
N HIS A 138 24.64 8.17 -6.29
CA HIS A 138 25.89 7.88 -5.57
C HIS A 138 27.13 8.22 -6.41
N ARG A 139 28.07 8.92 -5.80
CA ARG A 139 29.37 9.28 -6.35
C ARG A 139 30.48 8.86 -5.40
N THR A 140 31.64 8.57 -5.94
CA THR A 140 32.82 8.30 -5.14
C THR A 140 33.57 9.62 -4.95
N GLU A 141 33.86 9.98 -3.72
CA GLU A 141 34.72 11.09 -3.39
C GLU A 141 36.19 10.62 -3.37
N ALA A 142 37.02 11.32 -4.04
CA ALA A 142 38.48 11.13 -3.91
C ALA A 142 39.16 12.47 -3.72
N THR A 143 40.09 12.49 -2.77
CA THR A 143 40.93 13.64 -2.57
C THR A 143 42.06 13.58 -3.60
N THR A 144 42.02 14.50 -4.54
CA THR A 144 43.05 14.64 -5.57
C THR A 144 44.01 15.80 -5.23
N ILE A 145 45.16 15.74 -5.83
CA ILE A 145 46.13 16.86 -5.70
C ILE A 145 45.88 17.83 -6.84
N SER A 146 45.62 19.07 -6.52
CA SER A 146 45.41 20.16 -7.47
C SER A 146 46.18 21.41 -7.03
N ASP A 147 46.13 22.47 -7.83
CA ASP A 147 46.63 23.77 -7.42
C ASP A 147 45.98 24.25 -6.12
N ALA A 148 46.75 24.70 -5.15
CA ALA A 148 46.29 25.00 -3.81
C ALA A 148 45.38 26.23 -3.79
N HIS A 149 44.11 26.01 -3.48
CA HIS A 149 43.14 27.09 -3.25
C HIS A 149 42.61 27.12 -1.80
N SER A 150 42.77 26.05 -1.02
CA SER A 150 42.22 25.97 0.35
C SER A 150 43.21 25.41 1.38
N SER A 151 43.71 24.21 1.20
CA SER A 151 44.67 23.56 2.10
C SER A 151 45.85 23.04 1.33
N ILE A 152 47.10 23.37 1.80
CA ILE A 152 48.32 22.99 1.11
C ILE A 152 48.75 21.58 1.54
N ASN A 153 49.00 20.71 0.56
CA ASN A 153 49.68 19.44 0.76
C ASN A 153 51.19 19.66 0.81
N TRP A 154 51.75 20.05 1.96
CA TRP A 154 53.13 20.35 2.13
C TRP A 154 54.08 19.22 1.72
N PRO A 155 53.83 17.92 2.08
CA PRO A 155 54.72 16.84 1.62
C PRO A 155 54.82 16.79 0.09
N TYR A 156 53.68 16.81 -0.60
CA TYR A 156 53.70 16.77 -2.07
C TYR A 156 54.29 18.05 -2.70
N THR A 157 54.05 19.22 -2.09
CA THR A 157 54.61 20.48 -2.54
C THR A 157 56.13 20.46 -2.41
N PHE A 158 56.67 19.92 -1.31
CA PHE A 158 58.13 19.81 -1.11
C PHE A 158 58.80 18.89 -2.11
N ASP A 159 58.14 17.83 -2.50
CA ASP A 159 58.69 16.83 -3.42
C ASP A 159 58.58 17.24 -4.90
N ASN A 160 57.60 18.08 -5.25
CA ASN A 160 57.25 18.33 -6.67
C ASN A 160 57.38 19.81 -7.09
N ALA A 161 57.40 20.79 -6.18
CA ALA A 161 57.49 22.20 -6.51
C ALA A 161 58.93 22.68 -6.50
N THR A 162 59.26 23.59 -7.40
CA THR A 162 60.58 24.25 -7.41
C THR A 162 60.72 25.24 -6.25
N ALA A 163 61.71 25.04 -5.44
CA ALA A 163 62.03 25.95 -4.32
C ALA A 163 63.00 26.97 -4.69
N ILE A 164 62.68 28.24 -4.51
CA ILE A 164 63.65 29.38 -4.61
C ILE A 164 64.12 29.70 -3.19
N HIS A 165 65.42 29.50 -2.92
CA HIS A 165 65.99 29.77 -1.60
C HIS A 165 66.34 31.27 -1.44
N LEU A 166 65.54 31.91 -0.60
CA LEU A 166 65.79 33.30 -0.18
C LEU A 166 66.48 33.34 1.19
N ARG A 167 66.99 34.50 1.59
CA ARG A 167 67.60 34.70 2.94
C ARG A 167 66.61 34.47 4.07
N THR A 168 65.31 34.58 3.79
CA THR A 168 64.22 34.42 4.75
C THR A 168 63.61 32.99 4.77
N GLY A 169 64.11 32.11 3.90
CA GLY A 169 63.63 30.74 3.76
C GLY A 169 63.19 30.35 2.33
N PRO A 170 62.85 29.13 2.08
CA PRO A 170 62.37 28.66 0.75
C PRO A 170 61.01 29.27 0.38
N VAL A 171 60.92 29.72 -0.86
CA VAL A 171 59.62 30.09 -1.50
C VAL A 171 59.33 29.11 -2.64
N TYR A 172 58.23 28.52 -2.63
CA TYR A 172 57.80 27.54 -3.65
C TYR A 172 57.09 28.26 -4.79
N THR A 173 57.40 27.90 -6.03
CA THR A 173 56.81 28.53 -7.23
C THR A 173 55.34 28.05 -7.42
N ASP A 174 55.08 26.80 -7.04
CA ASP A 174 53.79 26.19 -7.16
C ASP A 174 53.39 25.61 -5.80
N LEU A 175 52.14 25.75 -5.44
CA LEU A 175 51.58 25.19 -4.22
C LEU A 175 50.53 24.17 -4.60
N TYR A 176 50.68 22.95 -4.14
CA TYR A 176 49.71 21.87 -4.34
C TYR A 176 48.85 21.72 -3.11
N GLY A 177 47.54 21.62 -3.36
CA GLY A 177 46.55 21.46 -2.30
C GLY A 177 45.75 20.17 -2.46
N PHE A 178 44.89 19.97 -1.50
CA PHE A 178 43.86 18.91 -1.59
C PHE A 178 42.64 19.49 -2.23
N ALA A 179 42.09 18.78 -3.22
CA ALA A 179 40.79 19.03 -3.79
C ALA A 179 39.94 17.75 -3.70
N ASP A 180 38.83 17.86 -3.04
CA ASP A 180 37.89 16.77 -3.05
C ASP A 180 37.10 16.83 -4.36
N THR A 181 37.26 15.78 -5.16
CA THR A 181 36.60 15.66 -6.46
C THR A 181 35.64 14.46 -6.41
N GLU A 182 34.41 14.69 -6.87
CA GLU A 182 33.41 13.63 -7.02
C GLU A 182 33.58 12.95 -8.38
N PHE A 183 33.62 11.64 -8.35
CA PHE A 183 33.72 10.81 -9.54
C PHE A 183 32.49 9.94 -9.67
N GLU A 184 32.17 9.57 -10.91
CA GLU A 184 31.16 8.54 -11.20
C GLU A 184 31.55 7.24 -10.48
N SER A 185 30.57 6.59 -9.86
CA SER A 185 30.76 5.32 -9.17
C SER A 185 29.99 4.17 -9.83
N ARG A 186 30.50 2.93 -9.71
CA ARG A 186 29.79 1.73 -10.15
C ARG A 186 28.44 1.60 -9.43
N LEU A 187 28.36 1.94 -8.15
CA LEU A 187 27.09 1.94 -7.40
C LEU A 187 26.11 2.95 -7.96
N GLY A 188 26.52 4.14 -8.35
CA GLY A 188 25.66 5.14 -8.99
C GLY A 188 25.10 4.68 -10.32
N LEU A 189 25.88 3.92 -11.11
CA LEU A 189 25.38 3.29 -12.33
C LEU A 189 24.34 2.20 -12.00
N ILE A 190 24.61 1.33 -11.03
CA ILE A 190 23.66 0.27 -10.60
C ILE A 190 22.39 0.91 -10.05
N GLN A 191 22.49 1.95 -9.21
CA GLN A 191 21.36 2.72 -8.70
C GLN A 191 20.51 3.27 -9.83
N SER A 192 21.14 3.86 -10.85
CA SER A 192 20.45 4.41 -12.01
C SER A 192 19.74 3.33 -12.83
N ILE A 193 20.37 2.18 -13.03
CA ILE A 193 19.76 1.03 -13.73
C ILE A 193 18.57 0.50 -12.92
N ALA A 194 18.75 0.30 -11.61
CA ALA A 194 17.70 -0.21 -10.72
C ALA A 194 16.47 0.73 -10.72
N LEU A 195 16.69 2.03 -10.57
CA LEU A 195 15.61 3.02 -10.58
C LEU A 195 14.86 3.05 -11.91
N LEU A 196 15.56 2.98 -13.05
CA LEU A 196 14.92 2.97 -14.36
C LEU A 196 14.12 1.69 -14.60
N GLU A 197 14.61 0.53 -14.20
CA GLU A 197 13.88 -0.74 -14.32
C GLU A 197 12.66 -0.80 -13.39
N LEU A 198 12.84 -0.38 -12.14
CA LEU A 198 11.75 -0.31 -11.16
C LEU A 198 10.69 0.71 -11.58
N HIS A 199 11.12 1.86 -12.13
CA HIS A 199 10.20 2.85 -12.68
C HIS A 199 9.46 2.32 -13.91
N ALA A 200 10.10 1.56 -14.77
CA ALA A 200 9.40 0.91 -15.91
C ALA A 200 8.29 -0.03 -15.42
N THR A 201 8.50 -0.72 -14.30
CA THR A 201 7.54 -1.68 -13.73
C THR A 201 6.46 -0.99 -12.85
N PHE A 202 6.88 -0.04 -12.02
CA PHE A 202 6.01 0.61 -11.03
C PHE A 202 5.82 2.10 -11.31
N GLY A 203 6.06 2.57 -12.55
CA GLY A 203 6.16 3.98 -12.89
C GLY A 203 4.95 4.81 -12.51
N LEU A 204 3.75 4.22 -12.60
CA LEU A 204 2.56 4.86 -12.09
C LEU A 204 2.65 5.12 -10.58
N VAL A 205 3.13 4.16 -9.80
CA VAL A 205 3.35 4.35 -8.35
C VAL A 205 4.41 5.42 -8.10
N ALA A 206 5.41 5.53 -8.99
CA ALA A 206 6.46 6.55 -8.90
C ALA A 206 5.95 7.95 -9.25
N GLU A 207 5.15 8.10 -10.29
CA GLU A 207 4.51 9.39 -10.63
C GLU A 207 3.65 9.91 -9.49
N LEU A 208 3.10 9.01 -8.67
CA LEU A 208 2.30 9.33 -7.49
C LEU A 208 3.11 9.97 -6.35
N TRP A 209 4.37 9.60 -6.25
CA TRP A 209 5.23 10.02 -5.15
C TRP A 209 6.13 11.17 -5.54
N ALA A 210 6.19 11.50 -6.82
CA ALA A 210 7.20 12.39 -7.33
C ALA A 210 6.85 13.16 -8.61
N SER A 211 5.93 14.08 -8.55
CA SER A 211 5.93 15.19 -9.53
C SER A 211 7.27 15.95 -9.58
N LYS A 212 8.22 15.60 -8.72
CA LYS A 212 9.60 16.13 -8.63
C LYS A 212 10.68 15.10 -9.01
N PHE A 213 10.32 13.88 -9.42
CA PHE A 213 11.28 12.81 -9.67
C PHE A 213 11.78 12.75 -11.11
N ASP A 214 11.09 13.39 -12.04
CA ASP A 214 11.51 13.48 -13.46
C ASP A 214 12.96 13.93 -13.65
N PRO A 215 13.50 14.94 -12.93
CA PRO A 215 14.89 15.31 -13.06
C PRO A 215 15.86 14.19 -12.65
N VAL A 216 15.54 13.44 -11.61
CA VAL A 216 16.36 12.31 -11.14
C VAL A 216 16.36 11.18 -12.15
N LEU A 217 15.19 10.83 -12.71
CA LEU A 217 15.10 9.83 -13.78
C LEU A 217 15.85 10.25 -15.04
N GLN A 218 15.83 11.53 -15.40
CA GLN A 218 16.63 12.05 -16.50
C GLN A 218 18.12 11.90 -16.22
N GLN A 219 18.59 12.21 -15.00
CA GLN A 219 19.97 11.98 -14.59
C GLN A 219 20.34 10.49 -14.63
N CYS A 220 19.46 9.61 -14.11
CA CYS A 220 19.67 8.17 -14.19
C CYS A 220 19.79 7.69 -15.65
N ALA A 221 18.93 8.19 -16.54
CA ALA A 221 18.99 7.86 -17.95
C ALA A 221 20.26 8.38 -18.62
N GLN A 222 20.78 9.52 -18.19
CA GLN A 222 22.05 10.07 -18.65
C GLN A 222 23.22 9.22 -18.16
N VAL A 223 23.30 8.93 -16.85
CA VAL A 223 24.33 8.05 -16.26
C VAL A 223 24.34 6.70 -16.96
N ARG A 224 23.19 6.09 -17.22
CA ARG A 224 23.09 4.81 -17.92
C ARG A 224 23.62 4.87 -19.37
N ARG A 225 23.55 6.02 -20.06
CA ARG A 225 24.04 6.16 -21.45
C ARG A 225 25.50 6.48 -21.52
N ASP A 226 25.95 7.36 -20.63
CA ASP A 226 27.26 8.06 -20.78
C ASP A 226 28.32 7.54 -19.79
N SER A 227 27.98 6.52 -18.97
CA SER A 227 28.89 5.98 -17.95
C SER A 227 30.18 5.43 -18.53
N GLN A 228 31.28 5.78 -17.89
CA GLN A 228 32.61 5.24 -18.20
C GLN A 228 32.75 3.73 -17.93
N PHE A 229 31.82 3.13 -17.18
CA PHE A 229 31.82 1.70 -16.85
C PHE A 229 31.11 0.82 -17.90
N LEU A 230 30.63 1.39 -18.99
CA LEU A 230 29.95 0.63 -20.05
C LEU A 230 30.96 -0.09 -20.97
N PRO A 231 30.65 -1.31 -21.47
CA PRO A 231 29.45 -2.12 -21.19
C PRO A 231 29.48 -2.70 -19.78
N PHE A 232 28.30 -2.79 -19.10
CA PHE A 232 28.16 -3.21 -17.71
C PHE A 232 27.19 -4.39 -17.65
N HIS A 233 27.68 -5.58 -17.31
CA HIS A 233 26.93 -6.83 -17.31
C HIS A 233 26.43 -7.19 -15.91
N GLN A 234 25.57 -8.20 -15.80
CA GLN A 234 25.02 -8.64 -14.50
C GLN A 234 26.13 -9.12 -13.54
N GLU A 235 27.17 -9.74 -14.06
CA GLU A 235 28.31 -10.18 -13.25
C GLU A 235 29.07 -8.99 -12.66
N ASP A 236 29.28 -7.94 -13.46
CA ASP A 236 29.92 -6.69 -13.00
C ASP A 236 29.09 -6.01 -11.90
N MET A 237 27.75 -6.03 -12.05
CA MET A 237 26.85 -5.50 -11.01
C MET A 237 26.99 -6.27 -9.70
N ARG A 238 26.99 -7.61 -9.78
CA ARG A 238 27.12 -8.47 -8.62
C ARG A 238 28.45 -8.24 -7.90
N GLU A 239 29.54 -8.20 -8.67
CA GLU A 239 30.88 -7.95 -8.13
C GLU A 239 30.95 -6.58 -7.44
N ALA A 240 30.43 -5.53 -8.09
CA ALA A 240 30.43 -4.19 -7.53
C ALA A 240 29.61 -4.06 -6.24
N ILE A 241 28.46 -4.74 -6.16
CA ILE A 241 27.64 -4.78 -4.93
C ILE A 241 28.40 -5.49 -3.79
N LEU A 242 28.99 -6.66 -4.08
CA LEU A 242 29.75 -7.43 -3.09
C LEU A 242 31.02 -6.67 -2.59
N ASP A 243 31.73 -6.01 -3.52
CA ASP A 243 32.89 -5.17 -3.18
C ASP A 243 32.45 -4.01 -2.27
N ALA A 244 31.36 -3.36 -2.60
CA ALA A 244 30.82 -2.29 -1.79
C ALA A 244 30.37 -2.75 -0.40
N GLU A 245 29.76 -3.94 -0.25
CA GLU A 245 29.41 -4.49 1.05
C GLU A 245 30.61 -4.65 1.99
N LEU A 246 31.77 -5.00 1.42
CA LEU A 246 33.00 -5.22 2.20
C LEU A 246 33.69 -3.91 2.58
N HIS A 247 33.60 -2.89 1.73
CA HIS A 247 34.43 -1.68 1.87
C HIS A 247 33.66 -0.44 2.30
N THR A 248 32.33 -0.44 2.26
CA THR A 248 31.51 0.71 2.62
C THR A 248 31.49 0.92 4.13
N THR A 249 31.93 2.10 4.58
CA THR A 249 32.01 2.47 5.99
C THR A 249 30.90 3.44 6.43
N ARG A 250 30.38 4.26 5.52
CA ARG A 250 29.31 5.23 5.80
C ARG A 250 27.96 4.54 5.89
N ASP A 251 27.15 4.86 6.89
CA ASP A 251 25.87 4.20 7.15
C ASP A 251 24.87 4.38 6.01
N HIS A 252 24.76 5.57 5.43
CA HIS A 252 23.86 5.84 4.31
C HIS A 252 24.25 5.07 3.03
N ASP A 253 25.57 4.89 2.77
CA ASP A 253 26.02 4.08 1.64
C ASP A 253 25.75 2.58 1.87
N ARG A 254 25.85 2.11 3.12
CA ARG A 254 25.44 0.74 3.48
C ARG A 254 23.95 0.50 3.22
N GLU A 255 23.13 1.51 3.51
CA GLU A 255 21.68 1.42 3.20
C GLU A 255 21.47 1.29 1.69
N LEU A 256 22.13 2.10 0.86
CA LEU A 256 22.09 1.98 -0.59
C LEU A 256 22.52 0.61 -1.08
N VAL A 257 23.67 0.12 -0.61
CA VAL A 257 24.20 -1.21 -0.97
C VAL A 257 23.19 -2.31 -0.63
N ASN A 258 22.58 -2.26 0.55
CA ASN A 258 21.55 -3.21 0.95
C ASN A 258 20.31 -3.16 0.03
N LEU A 259 19.84 -1.97 -0.36
CA LEU A 259 18.73 -1.80 -1.28
C LEU A 259 19.05 -2.34 -2.68
N LEU A 260 20.24 -2.05 -3.20
CA LEU A 260 20.70 -2.53 -4.51
C LEU A 260 20.88 -4.05 -4.51
N ARG A 261 21.36 -4.63 -3.41
CA ARG A 261 21.43 -6.08 -3.25
C ARG A 261 20.04 -6.72 -3.25
N GLN A 262 19.10 -6.20 -2.45
CA GLN A 262 17.74 -6.71 -2.42
C GLN A 262 17.08 -6.63 -3.81
N TRP A 263 17.26 -5.53 -4.53
CA TRP A 263 16.80 -5.41 -5.91
C TRP A 263 17.42 -6.48 -6.82
N PHE A 264 18.74 -6.64 -6.76
CA PHE A 264 19.47 -7.56 -7.62
C PHE A 264 19.08 -9.01 -7.38
N ASP A 265 18.98 -9.44 -6.13
CA ASP A 265 18.61 -10.80 -5.73
C ASP A 265 17.15 -11.14 -6.13
N THR A 266 16.25 -10.17 -6.05
CA THR A 266 14.82 -10.36 -6.36
C THR A 266 14.52 -10.25 -7.86
N LYS A 267 15.32 -9.49 -8.61
CA LYS A 267 15.11 -9.18 -10.06
C LYS A 267 14.96 -10.43 -10.91
N GLY A 268 15.79 -11.46 -10.68
CA GLY A 268 15.80 -12.70 -11.47
C GLY A 268 14.48 -13.46 -11.44
N ASP A 269 13.79 -13.45 -10.31
CA ASP A 269 12.50 -14.10 -10.13
C ASP A 269 11.34 -13.21 -10.52
N PHE A 270 11.49 -11.90 -10.34
CA PHE A 270 10.44 -10.92 -10.69
C PHE A 270 10.12 -10.93 -12.19
N ASN A 271 11.12 -11.07 -13.05
CA ASN A 271 10.96 -11.04 -14.51
C ASN A 271 10.34 -12.32 -15.12
N LYS A 272 10.16 -13.40 -14.32
CA LYS A 272 9.70 -14.71 -14.83
C LYS A 272 8.17 -14.88 -14.89
N GLY A 273 7.39 -13.96 -14.33
CA GLY A 273 5.95 -14.15 -14.24
C GLY A 273 5.16 -12.90 -13.88
N MET A 274 3.88 -13.11 -13.57
CA MET A 274 3.01 -12.08 -13.01
C MET A 274 3.17 -12.04 -11.49
N ARG A 275 3.22 -10.84 -10.94
CA ARG A 275 3.32 -10.57 -9.51
C ARG A 275 2.16 -9.71 -9.04
N LEU A 276 1.63 -10.01 -7.88
CA LEU A 276 0.54 -9.27 -7.26
C LEU A 276 1.01 -8.64 -5.95
N PHE A 277 0.59 -7.39 -5.72
CA PHE A 277 0.63 -6.73 -4.44
C PHE A 277 -0.75 -6.17 -4.14
N GLY A 278 -1.45 -6.69 -3.16
CA GLY A 278 -2.82 -6.27 -2.88
C GLY A 278 -3.66 -7.34 -2.19
N VAL A 279 -4.97 -7.18 -2.27
CA VAL A 279 -5.94 -8.07 -1.65
C VAL A 279 -7.10 -8.37 -2.61
N ASN A 280 -7.68 -9.54 -2.51
CA ASN A 280 -8.90 -9.93 -3.23
C ASN A 280 -10.18 -9.74 -2.40
N ALA A 281 -10.09 -9.11 -1.24
CA ALA A 281 -11.19 -8.89 -0.31
C ALA A 281 -11.00 -7.54 0.39
N PHE A 282 -11.13 -6.44 -0.36
CA PHE A 282 -10.88 -5.11 0.19
C PHE A 282 -11.87 -4.72 1.30
N HIS A 283 -13.01 -5.39 1.39
CA HIS A 283 -13.96 -5.19 2.49
C HIS A 283 -13.34 -5.45 3.87
N THR A 284 -12.40 -6.40 4.00
CA THR A 284 -11.71 -6.66 5.27
C THR A 284 -10.77 -5.53 5.68
N ILE A 285 -10.14 -4.88 4.70
CA ILE A 285 -9.36 -3.66 4.96
C ILE A 285 -10.31 -2.54 5.42
N TRP A 286 -11.47 -2.40 4.77
CA TRP A 286 -12.48 -1.41 5.19
C TRP A 286 -12.95 -1.63 6.63
N GLU A 287 -13.25 -2.86 7.02
CA GLU A 287 -13.61 -3.22 8.40
C GLU A 287 -12.49 -2.86 9.39
N ASP A 288 -11.22 -3.16 9.04
CA ASP A 288 -10.06 -2.82 9.87
C ASP A 288 -9.86 -1.30 9.98
N MET A 289 -10.01 -0.58 8.87
CA MET A 289 -9.98 0.88 8.85
C MET A 289 -11.04 1.49 9.76
N CYS A 290 -12.26 0.98 9.69
CA CYS A 290 -13.37 1.42 10.54
C CYS A 290 -13.09 1.12 12.02
N SER A 291 -12.56 -0.06 12.34
CA SER A 291 -12.18 -0.45 13.70
C SER A 291 -11.16 0.53 14.29
N VAL A 292 -10.09 0.83 13.56
CA VAL A 292 -9.07 1.81 13.98
C VAL A 292 -9.66 3.22 14.13
N ALA A 293 -10.48 3.65 13.15
CA ALA A 293 -11.05 4.98 13.13
C ALA A 293 -12.06 5.22 14.26
N LEU A 294 -12.79 4.19 14.66
CA LEU A 294 -13.75 4.24 15.77
C LEU A 294 -13.08 4.00 17.13
N GLY A 295 -11.83 3.56 17.16
CA GLY A 295 -11.15 3.15 18.40
C GLY A 295 -11.80 1.91 19.03
N ALA A 296 -12.38 1.04 18.20
CA ALA A 296 -13.13 -0.15 18.59
C ALA A 296 -12.26 -1.42 18.59
N GLU A 297 -10.99 -1.29 18.96
CA GLU A 297 -10.10 -2.45 19.15
C GLU A 297 -10.47 -3.15 20.46
N HIS A 298 -11.44 -4.07 20.39
CA HIS A 298 -11.95 -4.75 21.57
C HIS A 298 -11.30 -6.12 21.78
N SER A 299 -11.21 -6.48 23.05
CA SER A 299 -10.78 -7.82 23.44
C SER A 299 -11.79 -8.89 22.95
N ALA A 300 -11.28 -10.10 22.69
CA ALA A 300 -12.12 -11.24 22.34
C ALA A 300 -13.23 -11.50 23.39
N GLU A 301 -13.00 -11.11 24.65
CA GLU A 301 -13.96 -11.22 25.74
C GLU A 301 -15.19 -10.29 25.57
N GLN A 302 -14.98 -9.06 25.08
CA GLN A 302 -16.09 -8.13 24.83
C GLN A 302 -16.97 -8.61 23.66
N HIS A 303 -16.34 -9.15 22.61
CA HIS A 303 -17.06 -9.77 21.49
C HIS A 303 -17.84 -11.03 21.91
N SER A 304 -17.30 -11.84 22.83
CA SER A 304 -17.96 -13.07 23.26
C SER A 304 -19.25 -12.82 24.02
N ARG A 305 -19.37 -11.67 24.71
CA ARG A 305 -20.59 -11.27 25.43
C ARG A 305 -21.74 -10.87 24.53
N VAL A 306 -21.44 -10.53 23.26
CA VAL A 306 -22.41 -9.98 22.29
C VAL A 306 -22.63 -10.92 21.12
N ALA A 307 -21.84 -11.98 21.00
CA ALA A 307 -21.98 -12.95 19.93
C ALA A 307 -23.27 -13.76 20.10
N SER A 308 -24.11 -13.77 19.06
CA SER A 308 -25.26 -14.66 19.05
C SER A 308 -24.77 -16.12 19.00
N GLN A 309 -25.19 -16.92 19.95
CA GLN A 309 -24.88 -18.35 20.00
C GLN A 309 -26.10 -19.17 19.61
N ALA A 310 -25.92 -20.18 18.82
CA ALA A 310 -26.97 -21.15 18.51
C ALA A 310 -26.45 -22.57 18.71
N GLN A 311 -27.34 -23.46 19.05
CA GLN A 311 -27.01 -24.86 19.26
C GLN A 311 -28.03 -25.74 18.52
N HIS A 312 -27.53 -26.79 17.88
CA HIS A 312 -28.39 -27.87 17.40
C HIS A 312 -28.58 -28.90 18.50
N LEU A 313 -29.82 -29.13 18.90
CA LEU A 313 -30.20 -30.19 19.83
C LEU A 313 -30.74 -31.37 19.01
N ILE A 314 -29.93 -32.37 18.79
CA ILE A 314 -30.30 -33.56 17.97
C ILE A 314 -30.23 -34.79 18.84
N GLY A 315 -31.40 -35.22 19.38
CA GLY A 315 -31.46 -36.28 20.39
C GLY A 315 -30.70 -35.90 21.66
N ALA A 316 -29.73 -36.71 22.03
CA ALA A 316 -28.84 -36.42 23.18
C ALA A 316 -27.57 -35.64 22.83
N ARG A 317 -27.41 -35.17 21.60
CA ARG A 317 -26.24 -34.44 21.12
C ARG A 317 -26.53 -32.95 21.06
N THR A 318 -25.62 -32.17 21.61
CA THR A 318 -25.56 -30.70 21.43
C THR A 318 -24.41 -30.37 20.48
N ILE A 319 -24.68 -29.64 19.40
CA ILE A 319 -23.67 -29.13 18.47
C ILE A 319 -23.72 -27.61 18.54
N GLU A 320 -22.66 -27.04 19.06
CA GLU A 320 -22.53 -25.59 19.10
C GLU A 320 -22.25 -25.04 17.71
N LEU A 321 -23.00 -24.01 17.31
CA LEU A 321 -22.74 -23.25 16.10
C LEU A 321 -21.86 -22.07 16.43
N SER A 322 -20.85 -21.79 15.59
CA SER A 322 -20.03 -20.59 15.75
C SER A 322 -20.90 -19.35 15.72
N GLY A 323 -20.85 -18.56 16.79
CA GLY A 323 -21.62 -17.32 16.90
C GLY A 323 -21.20 -16.29 15.87
N GLN A 324 -22.16 -15.59 15.30
CA GLN A 324 -21.86 -14.41 14.48
C GLN A 324 -21.49 -13.23 15.40
N ARG A 325 -20.51 -12.44 14.98
CA ARG A 325 -20.00 -11.28 15.74
C ARG A 325 -20.19 -10.00 14.92
N PRO A 326 -20.60 -8.89 15.56
CA PRO A 326 -20.54 -7.59 14.89
C PRO A 326 -19.08 -7.17 14.70
N ASP A 327 -18.81 -6.37 13.66
CA ASP A 327 -17.45 -5.94 13.35
C ASP A 327 -16.90 -5.03 14.45
N GLN A 328 -17.71 -4.09 14.96
CA GLN A 328 -17.30 -3.16 16.02
C GLN A 328 -18.40 -2.96 17.05
N LEU A 329 -17.98 -2.79 18.30
CA LEU A 329 -18.81 -2.42 19.44
C LEU A 329 -18.19 -1.21 20.14
N LEU A 330 -18.98 -0.18 20.37
CA LEU A 330 -18.58 0.93 21.20
C LEU A 330 -19.38 0.87 22.51
N LEU A 331 -18.70 0.83 23.63
CA LEU A 331 -19.32 0.75 24.95
C LEU A 331 -19.10 2.05 25.72
N GLU A 332 -20.15 2.53 26.40
CA GLU A 332 -20.08 3.66 27.31
C GLU A 332 -21.12 3.49 28.43
N GLY A 333 -20.64 3.09 29.59
CA GLY A 333 -21.52 2.70 30.69
C GLY A 333 -22.37 1.48 30.35
N ASP A 334 -23.68 1.63 30.41
CA ASP A 334 -24.68 0.64 30.05
C ASP A 334 -25.12 0.74 28.55
N ARG A 335 -24.54 1.63 27.78
CA ARG A 335 -24.92 1.88 26.38
C ARG A 335 -23.95 1.24 25.42
N VAL A 336 -24.52 0.74 24.31
CA VAL A 336 -23.75 0.13 23.24
C VAL A 336 -24.17 0.65 21.86
N TRP A 337 -23.19 0.94 21.02
CA TRP A 337 -23.33 1.19 19.58
C TRP A 337 -22.79 -0.02 18.86
N ILE A 338 -23.66 -0.68 18.09
CA ILE A 338 -23.34 -1.85 17.28
C ILE A 338 -23.11 -1.39 15.86
N VAL A 339 -21.90 -1.57 15.35
CA VAL A 339 -21.51 -1.12 14.02
C VAL A 339 -21.02 -2.30 13.21
N ASP A 340 -21.55 -2.47 12.00
CA ASP A 340 -21.13 -3.47 11.03
C ASP A 340 -20.68 -2.74 9.76
N ALA A 341 -19.39 -2.80 9.48
CA ALA A 341 -18.77 -2.09 8.36
C ALA A 341 -19.04 -2.85 7.05
N LYS A 342 -19.66 -2.19 6.10
CA LYS A 342 -20.03 -2.82 4.83
C LYS A 342 -19.44 -2.10 3.64
N TRP A 343 -18.87 -2.88 2.73
CA TRP A 343 -18.20 -2.39 1.53
C TRP A 343 -19.17 -2.29 0.35
N TYR A 344 -20.12 -1.30 0.42
CA TYR A 344 -21.12 -1.02 -0.62
C TYR A 344 -20.98 0.43 -1.11
N ARG A 345 -21.30 0.68 -2.39
CA ARG A 345 -21.31 2.03 -2.98
C ARG A 345 -22.71 2.65 -2.84
N ALA A 346 -22.96 3.32 -1.74
CA ALA A 346 -24.25 4.00 -1.53
C ALA A 346 -24.57 5.02 -2.65
N SER A 347 -23.56 5.65 -3.25
CA SER A 347 -23.73 6.55 -4.41
C SER A 347 -24.22 5.87 -5.69
N HIS A 348 -24.23 4.54 -5.74
CA HIS A 348 -24.71 3.72 -6.87
C HIS A 348 -25.87 2.82 -6.47
N ASP A 349 -26.62 3.21 -5.44
CA ASP A 349 -27.75 2.45 -4.89
C ASP A 349 -27.37 1.02 -4.45
N GLU A 350 -26.08 0.78 -4.12
CA GLU A 350 -25.66 -0.48 -3.51
C GLU A 350 -25.79 -0.38 -1.99
N PHE A 351 -26.67 -1.20 -1.42
CA PHE A 351 -26.96 -1.25 0.03
C PHE A 351 -26.86 -2.69 0.55
N PRO A 352 -26.74 -2.85 1.90
CA PRO A 352 -26.71 -4.17 2.52
C PRO A 352 -27.90 -5.04 2.13
N SER A 353 -27.62 -6.31 1.90
CA SER A 353 -28.60 -7.31 1.50
C SER A 353 -29.55 -7.69 2.63
N LEU A 354 -30.68 -8.33 2.33
CA LEU A 354 -31.60 -8.83 3.36
C LEU A 354 -30.91 -9.75 4.39
N PRO A 355 -30.02 -10.70 4.02
CA PRO A 355 -29.24 -11.45 5.00
C PRO A 355 -28.39 -10.58 5.93
N ASP A 356 -27.76 -9.51 5.42
CA ASP A 356 -27.00 -8.57 6.26
C ASP A 356 -27.92 -7.86 7.26
N VAL A 357 -29.08 -7.39 6.79
CA VAL A 357 -30.08 -6.72 7.64
C VAL A 357 -30.58 -7.64 8.75
N VAL A 358 -30.92 -8.89 8.42
CA VAL A 358 -31.35 -9.87 9.42
C VAL A 358 -30.28 -10.14 10.45
N LYS A 359 -29.03 -10.30 10.02
CA LYS A 359 -27.87 -10.49 10.88
C LYS A 359 -27.72 -9.29 11.84
N GLN A 360 -27.81 -8.07 11.33
CA GLN A 360 -27.67 -6.86 12.12
C GLN A 360 -28.79 -6.67 13.14
N ILE A 361 -30.04 -7.00 12.76
CA ILE A 361 -31.17 -7.02 13.68
C ILE A 361 -30.92 -8.02 14.82
N MET A 362 -30.42 -9.22 14.50
CA MET A 362 -30.12 -10.23 15.52
C MET A 362 -29.07 -9.74 16.53
N TYR A 363 -28.04 -9.02 16.07
CA TYR A 363 -27.08 -8.37 16.99
C TYR A 363 -27.77 -7.43 17.96
N GLY A 364 -28.64 -6.54 17.47
CA GLY A 364 -29.39 -5.62 18.33
C GLY A 364 -30.24 -6.35 19.36
N LEU A 365 -30.93 -7.44 18.97
CA LEU A 365 -31.77 -8.21 19.89
C LEU A 365 -30.95 -8.98 20.93
N THR A 366 -29.79 -9.52 20.57
CA THR A 366 -28.96 -10.30 21.49
C THR A 366 -28.37 -9.44 22.60
N VAL A 367 -28.03 -8.17 22.29
CA VAL A 367 -27.34 -7.26 23.22
C VAL A 367 -28.27 -6.62 24.23
N THR A 368 -29.58 -6.54 23.94
CA THR A 368 -30.55 -5.86 24.82
C THR A 368 -30.72 -6.48 26.21
N SER A 369 -30.20 -7.70 26.46
CA SER A 369 -30.20 -8.30 27.79
C SER A 369 -29.24 -7.61 28.76
N ASP A 370 -28.12 -7.09 28.25
CA ASP A 370 -27.02 -6.61 29.08
C ASP A 370 -26.74 -5.09 28.90
N TYR A 371 -27.21 -4.52 27.77
CA TYR A 371 -26.94 -3.14 27.41
C TYR A 371 -28.17 -2.45 26.82
N THR A 372 -28.22 -1.14 26.97
CA THR A 372 -29.12 -0.26 26.20
C THR A 372 -28.51 0.00 24.83
N VAL A 373 -29.15 -0.48 23.75
CA VAL A 373 -28.66 -0.24 22.38
C VAL A 373 -28.92 1.22 22.01
N ALA A 374 -27.86 2.01 21.96
CA ALA A 374 -27.93 3.41 21.55
C ALA A 374 -28.02 3.55 20.01
N ALA A 375 -27.29 2.71 19.27
CA ALA A 375 -27.42 2.60 17.82
C ALA A 375 -27.13 1.18 17.36
N ASN A 376 -27.81 0.77 16.29
CA ASN A 376 -27.56 -0.46 15.56
C ASN A 376 -27.44 -0.08 14.08
N CYS A 377 -26.23 -0.06 13.52
CA CYS A 377 -26.03 0.57 12.24
C CYS A 377 -25.03 -0.15 11.30
N PHE A 378 -25.24 0.05 10.01
CA PHE A 378 -24.25 -0.21 8.98
C PHE A 378 -23.40 1.04 8.74
N LEU A 379 -22.09 0.84 8.52
CA LEU A 379 -21.14 1.89 8.17
C LEU A 379 -20.65 1.67 6.73
N LEU A 380 -21.07 2.55 5.81
CA LEU A 380 -20.74 2.47 4.38
C LEU A 380 -19.73 3.56 3.99
N PRO A 381 -18.78 3.28 3.10
CA PRO A 381 -17.90 4.32 2.57
C PRO A 381 -18.66 5.26 1.64
N ILE A 382 -18.42 6.56 1.78
CA ILE A 382 -18.91 7.61 0.85
C ILE A 382 -17.78 8.58 0.51
N LEU A 383 -17.82 9.16 -0.68
CA LEU A 383 -16.93 10.24 -1.09
C LEU A 383 -17.61 11.60 -0.88
N GLY A 384 -16.83 12.58 -0.42
CA GLY A 384 -17.28 13.98 -0.39
C GLY A 384 -18.19 14.38 0.78
N ALA A 385 -18.25 13.60 1.85
CA ALA A 385 -18.94 14.02 3.07
C ALA A 385 -18.13 15.12 3.79
N THR A 386 -18.73 16.25 4.00
CA THR A 386 -18.06 17.42 4.62
C THR A 386 -17.77 17.25 6.11
N VAL A 387 -18.25 16.19 6.77
CA VAL A 387 -18.26 16.10 8.26
C VAL A 387 -17.87 14.70 8.79
N GLY A 388 -17.25 13.84 8.01
CA GLY A 388 -16.77 12.52 8.45
C GLY A 388 -17.85 11.44 8.56
N LEU A 389 -19.03 11.70 9.17
CA LEU A 389 -20.17 10.77 9.24
C LEU A 389 -21.45 11.47 8.83
N THR A 390 -22.30 10.78 8.08
CA THR A 390 -23.62 11.28 7.63
C THR A 390 -24.66 10.16 7.73
N ARG A 391 -25.81 10.43 8.33
CA ARG A 391 -26.91 9.47 8.30
C ARG A 391 -27.55 9.46 6.92
N LEU A 392 -27.52 8.31 6.23
CA LEU A 392 -28.08 8.13 4.89
C LEU A 392 -29.55 7.70 4.94
N GLY A 393 -29.95 6.98 5.98
CA GLY A 393 -31.29 6.48 6.15
C GLY A 393 -31.38 5.41 7.21
N ASP A 394 -32.45 4.63 7.15
CA ASP A 394 -32.68 3.50 8.01
C ASP A 394 -33.35 2.32 7.26
N THR A 395 -33.20 1.12 7.81
CA THR A 395 -33.83 -0.10 7.32
C THR A 395 -34.76 -0.64 8.40
N LYS A 396 -35.97 -0.99 7.98
CA LYS A 396 -37.00 -1.59 8.83
C LYS A 396 -37.49 -2.90 8.22
N MET A 397 -37.88 -3.84 9.08
CA MET A 397 -38.54 -5.07 8.62
C MET A 397 -40.04 -4.80 8.38
N PHE A 398 -40.53 -5.26 7.24
CA PHE A 398 -41.94 -5.14 6.86
C PHE A 398 -42.56 -6.51 6.70
N PHE A 399 -43.75 -6.66 7.29
CA PHE A 399 -44.60 -7.85 7.09
C PHE A 399 -45.98 -7.38 6.62
N ASN A 400 -46.48 -7.97 5.52
CA ASN A 400 -47.72 -7.55 4.89
C ASN A 400 -47.81 -6.05 4.59
N GLY A 401 -46.68 -5.42 4.22
CA GLY A 401 -46.59 -4.00 3.88
C GLY A 401 -46.55 -3.03 5.07
N LEU A 402 -46.55 -3.54 6.29
CA LEU A 402 -46.43 -2.72 7.51
C LEU A 402 -45.10 -2.97 8.21
N ALA A 403 -44.48 -1.89 8.68
CA ALA A 403 -43.27 -2.00 9.52
C ALA A 403 -43.62 -2.72 10.83
N ASP A 404 -42.82 -3.73 11.15
CA ASP A 404 -43.04 -4.51 12.38
C ASP A 404 -42.21 -3.96 13.53
N PRO A 405 -42.86 -3.41 14.57
CA PRO A 405 -42.14 -2.78 15.68
C PRO A 405 -41.39 -3.76 16.59
N ARG A 406 -41.59 -5.07 16.40
CA ARG A 406 -40.85 -6.10 17.15
C ARG A 406 -39.38 -6.17 16.75
N PHE A 407 -39.03 -5.66 15.57
CA PHE A 407 -37.67 -5.65 15.08
C PHE A 407 -37.06 -4.26 15.22
N PRO A 408 -35.81 -4.13 15.77
CA PRO A 408 -35.14 -2.86 15.88
C PRO A 408 -34.84 -2.30 14.48
N THR A 409 -34.88 -0.97 14.39
CA THR A 409 -34.44 -0.27 13.19
C THR A 409 -32.93 -0.37 13.08
N VAL A 410 -32.41 -0.54 11.85
CA VAL A 410 -30.99 -0.50 11.56
C VAL A 410 -30.68 0.78 10.79
N ASP A 411 -29.85 1.62 11.34
CA ASP A 411 -29.43 2.86 10.70
C ASP A 411 -28.38 2.61 9.62
N ILE A 412 -28.38 3.42 8.57
CA ILE A 412 -27.38 3.41 7.50
C ILE A 412 -26.59 4.71 7.60
N ILE A 413 -25.31 4.57 7.91
CA ILE A 413 -24.38 5.69 8.13
C ILE A 413 -23.34 5.68 7.00
N GLY A 414 -23.20 6.80 6.31
CA GLY A 414 -22.10 7.06 5.39
C GLY A 414 -20.89 7.60 6.16
N ALA A 415 -19.73 6.99 5.97
CA ALA A 415 -18.47 7.46 6.51
C ALA A 415 -17.62 8.02 5.37
N ASP A 416 -17.08 9.22 5.57
CA ASP A 416 -16.17 9.83 4.61
C ASP A 416 -14.94 8.94 4.44
N TRP A 417 -14.79 8.40 3.24
CA TRP A 417 -13.68 7.55 2.86
C TRP A 417 -12.32 8.16 3.17
N ASN A 418 -12.12 9.45 2.79
CA ASN A 418 -10.84 10.11 2.98
C ASN A 418 -10.53 10.33 4.47
N ALA A 419 -11.52 10.71 5.26
CA ALA A 419 -11.36 10.90 6.70
C ALA A 419 -11.00 9.58 7.42
N ILE A 420 -11.66 8.47 7.06
CA ILE A 420 -11.35 7.14 7.59
C ILE A 420 -9.94 6.70 7.15
N LEU A 421 -9.59 6.87 5.88
CA LEU A 421 -8.29 6.49 5.32
C LEU A 421 -7.14 7.29 5.96
N GLU A 422 -7.28 8.61 6.07
CA GLU A 422 -6.27 9.45 6.72
C GLU A 422 -6.09 9.10 8.19
N ARG A 423 -7.19 8.84 8.87
CA ARG A 423 -7.16 8.36 10.26
C ARG A 423 -6.45 7.02 10.36
N TYR A 424 -6.77 6.09 9.49
CA TYR A 424 -6.11 4.79 9.43
C TYR A 424 -4.60 4.93 9.20
N LEU A 425 -4.15 5.86 8.37
CA LEU A 425 -2.73 6.05 8.03
C LEU A 425 -1.93 6.85 9.06
N SER A 426 -2.57 7.73 9.85
CA SER A 426 -1.86 8.70 10.71
C SER A 426 -1.46 8.18 12.09
N ASN A 427 -1.93 7.01 12.53
CA ASN A 427 -1.75 6.52 13.92
C ASN A 427 -2.24 7.49 15.02
N SER A 428 -2.99 8.55 14.67
CA SER A 428 -3.39 9.52 15.69
C SER A 428 -4.55 8.98 16.54
N GLU A 429 -4.45 9.05 17.86
CA GLU A 429 -5.47 8.57 18.80
C GLU A 429 -6.70 9.49 18.94
N SER A 430 -6.92 10.43 18.03
CA SER A 430 -8.03 11.39 18.21
C SER A 430 -9.40 10.71 18.07
N SER A 431 -10.18 10.76 19.11
CA SER A 431 -11.53 10.16 19.29
C SER A 431 -12.64 10.80 18.44
N SER A 432 -12.31 11.56 17.39
CA SER A 432 -13.29 12.43 16.71
C SER A 432 -14.43 11.68 15.99
N ILE A 433 -14.16 10.52 15.41
CA ILE A 433 -15.16 9.76 14.63
C ILE A 433 -16.11 9.01 15.57
N SER A 434 -15.59 8.32 16.58
CA SER A 434 -16.44 7.65 17.58
C SER A 434 -17.29 8.63 18.38
N SER A 435 -16.72 9.79 18.78
CA SER A 435 -17.48 10.84 19.44
C SER A 435 -18.60 11.41 18.59
N ARG A 436 -18.38 11.53 17.27
CA ARG A 436 -19.44 11.95 16.33
C ARG A 436 -20.53 10.91 16.19
N LEU A 437 -20.16 9.62 16.09
CA LEU A 437 -21.14 8.54 16.04
C LEU A 437 -22.01 8.57 17.30
N LYS A 438 -21.40 8.68 18.48
CA LYS A 438 -22.12 8.79 19.75
C LYS A 438 -23.03 10.03 19.82
N ALA A 439 -22.56 11.17 19.30
CA ALA A 439 -23.36 12.39 19.25
C ALA A 439 -24.56 12.33 18.27
N MET A 440 -24.51 11.48 17.26
CA MET A 440 -25.64 11.24 16.35
C MET A 440 -26.78 10.43 17.01
N PHE A 441 -26.44 9.68 18.06
CA PHE A 441 -27.36 8.79 18.78
C PHE A 441 -27.17 9.02 20.30
N PRO A 442 -27.68 10.16 20.80
CA PRO A 442 -27.48 10.61 22.16
C PRO A 442 -28.20 9.75 23.19
#